data_6f59cf4784de75a1c0a1505a11e557ec
#
_entry.id   6f59cf4784de75a1c0a1505a11e557ec
#
_cell.length_a   1.000
_cell.length_b   1.000
_cell.length_c   1.000
_cell.angle_alpha   90.00
_cell.angle_beta   90.00
_cell.angle_gamma   90.00
#
_symmetry.space_group_name_H-M   'P 1'
#
loop_
_entity.id
_entity.type
_entity.pdbx_description
1 polymer ?
#
loop_
_entity_poly.entity_id
_entity_poly.type
_entity_poly.pdbx_seq_one_letter_code
_entity_poly.pdbx_strand_id
1 'polypeptide(L)'
;DVDTSILPNTLTYIKAGNTRKALAITNCNLYDNPSKKFKLIGVTGTKGKTTTTFMIKSLLEAHGLKVGLMGSIAVYIGNEKLEDTDRTTPESDEIQEYFAKMADAHVDVAIIEVSSQAMKMHRVDGCDFDIGVFTNLTEDHISKNEHASMEEYFQCKCMLFDKCHTGFINADDKTVITIKDKNKTCKFKTFGIDNPADIRAEEDTLKITPSYIDFVADIDGKREQFEVSIPGRFSVYNSLGAISVAHEFGVTPDEMRSALKDLKVLGRNELVPNKLGLTILIDYAHTPSSLE
;
A
#
# COMPACT_ATOMS: atom_id res chain seq x y z
N ASP A 1 -9.47 -26.88 -20.68
CA ASP A 1 -9.70 -28.14 -19.94
C ASP A 1 -8.46 -29.01 -20.11
N VAL A 2 -7.92 -29.53 -19.02
CA VAL A 2 -6.80 -30.48 -19.03
C VAL A 2 -7.39 -31.88 -19.22
N ASP A 3 -6.86 -32.67 -20.15
CA ASP A 3 -7.22 -34.07 -20.27
C ASP A 3 -6.62 -34.83 -19.07
N THR A 4 -7.51 -35.21 -18.14
CA THR A 4 -7.09 -35.91 -16.91
C THR A 4 -6.70 -37.37 -17.13
N SER A 5 -6.99 -37.94 -18.33
CA SER A 5 -6.64 -39.33 -18.67
C SER A 5 -5.14 -39.58 -18.81
N ILE A 6 -4.37 -38.49 -19.07
CA ILE A 6 -2.91 -38.57 -19.24
C ILE A 6 -2.16 -38.25 -17.92
N LEU A 7 -2.87 -37.94 -16.85
CA LEU A 7 -2.27 -37.57 -15.57
C LEU A 7 -2.01 -38.80 -14.68
N PRO A 8 -0.95 -38.79 -13.83
CA PRO A 8 -0.65 -39.94 -12.96
C PRO A 8 -1.75 -40.24 -11.97
N ASN A 9 -2.21 -41.48 -11.87
CA ASN A 9 -3.25 -41.92 -10.93
C ASN A 9 -2.83 -41.80 -9.45
N THR A 10 -1.59 -41.44 -9.17
CA THR A 10 -1.06 -41.25 -7.82
C THR A 10 -1.35 -39.85 -7.23
N LEU A 11 -1.89 -38.95 -8.02
CA LEU A 11 -2.19 -37.57 -7.61
C LEU A 11 -3.70 -37.35 -7.52
N THR A 12 -4.13 -36.50 -6.59
CA THR A 12 -5.50 -36.00 -6.51
C THR A 12 -5.65 -34.76 -7.38
N TYR A 13 -6.62 -34.78 -8.30
CA TYR A 13 -6.92 -33.67 -9.18
C TYR A 13 -8.21 -33.00 -8.75
N ILE A 14 -8.16 -31.66 -8.59
CA ILE A 14 -9.32 -30.85 -8.25
C ILE A 14 -9.64 -29.94 -9.41
N LYS A 15 -10.80 -30.12 -10.05
CA LYS A 15 -11.30 -29.22 -11.09
C LYS A 15 -11.92 -27.98 -10.44
N ALA A 16 -11.46 -26.79 -10.79
CA ALA A 16 -11.99 -25.52 -10.29
C ALA A 16 -12.39 -24.61 -11.47
N GLY A 17 -13.45 -23.82 -11.29
CA GLY A 17 -13.90 -22.83 -12.27
C GLY A 17 -12.88 -21.72 -12.51
N ASN A 18 -12.13 -21.34 -11.46
CA ASN A 18 -10.99 -20.42 -11.52
C ASN A 18 -9.85 -21.01 -10.66
N THR A 19 -8.81 -21.49 -11.34
CA THR A 19 -7.68 -22.17 -10.68
C THR A 19 -6.83 -21.23 -9.84
N ARG A 20 -6.67 -19.95 -10.22
CA ARG A 20 -5.94 -18.96 -9.44
C ARG A 20 -6.65 -18.64 -8.13
N LYS A 21 -7.97 -18.42 -8.18
CA LYS A 21 -8.79 -18.22 -6.99
C LYS A 21 -8.76 -19.44 -6.08
N ALA A 22 -8.89 -20.65 -6.66
CA ALA A 22 -8.82 -21.89 -5.91
C ALA A 22 -7.45 -22.05 -5.22
N LEU A 23 -6.35 -21.74 -5.91
CA LEU A 23 -5.00 -21.77 -5.35
C LEU A 23 -4.86 -20.80 -4.17
N ALA A 24 -5.33 -19.55 -4.32
CA ALA A 24 -5.27 -18.55 -3.25
C ALA A 24 -6.00 -19.02 -1.99
N ILE A 25 -7.22 -19.52 -2.13
CA ILE A 25 -8.01 -20.03 -1.00
C ILE A 25 -7.38 -21.30 -0.38
N THR A 26 -6.83 -22.18 -1.21
CA THR A 26 -6.14 -23.39 -0.72
C THR A 26 -4.92 -23.01 0.12
N ASN A 27 -4.12 -22.03 -0.32
CA ASN A 27 -2.97 -21.55 0.43
C ASN A 27 -3.37 -20.85 1.74
N CYS A 28 -4.46 -20.05 1.74
CA CYS A 28 -5.00 -19.50 2.97
C CYS A 28 -5.30 -20.62 4.00
N ASN A 29 -5.96 -21.69 3.56
CA ASN A 29 -6.30 -22.82 4.43
C ASN A 29 -5.06 -23.62 4.85
N LEU A 30 -4.10 -23.83 3.96
CA LEU A 30 -2.86 -24.55 4.25
C LEU A 30 -2.07 -23.90 5.39
N TYR A 31 -2.03 -22.56 5.42
CA TYR A 31 -1.34 -21.78 6.45
C TYR A 31 -2.25 -21.31 7.58
N ASP A 32 -3.44 -21.89 7.74
CA ASP A 32 -4.41 -21.58 8.81
C ASP A 32 -4.82 -20.10 8.81
N ASN A 33 -5.14 -19.56 7.63
CA ASN A 33 -5.63 -18.20 7.40
C ASN A 33 -4.81 -17.13 8.12
N PRO A 34 -3.52 -16.99 7.84
CA PRO A 34 -2.61 -16.16 8.65
C PRO A 34 -2.98 -14.68 8.64
N SER A 35 -3.65 -14.17 7.60
CA SER A 35 -4.13 -12.78 7.54
C SER A 35 -5.13 -12.41 8.64
N LYS A 36 -5.71 -13.39 9.35
CA LYS A 36 -6.61 -13.18 10.49
C LYS A 36 -5.89 -13.08 11.84
N LYS A 37 -4.55 -13.29 11.87
CA LYS A 37 -3.76 -13.33 13.11
C LYS A 37 -3.14 -11.97 13.46
N PHE A 38 -3.27 -10.97 12.60
CA PHE A 38 -2.79 -9.60 12.74
C PHE A 38 -3.72 -8.64 12.02
N LYS A 39 -3.54 -7.33 12.20
CA LYS A 39 -4.25 -6.33 11.39
C LYS A 39 -3.62 -6.24 10.01
N LEU A 40 -4.42 -6.38 8.94
CA LEU A 40 -3.93 -6.34 7.56
C LEU A 40 -4.31 -5.04 6.85
N ILE A 41 -3.30 -4.34 6.32
CA ILE A 41 -3.44 -3.10 5.56
C ILE A 41 -3.02 -3.33 4.11
N GLY A 42 -3.92 -3.03 3.17
CA GLY A 42 -3.62 -3.05 1.74
C GLY A 42 -3.48 -1.63 1.18
N VAL A 43 -2.41 -1.36 0.43
CA VAL A 43 -2.21 -0.06 -0.22
C VAL A 43 -2.25 -0.24 -1.73
N THR A 44 -3.18 0.46 -2.39
CA THR A 44 -3.32 0.46 -3.85
C THR A 44 -3.28 1.88 -4.42
N GLY A 45 -3.11 1.97 -5.71
CA GLY A 45 -3.03 3.21 -6.49
C GLY A 45 -2.08 3.06 -7.66
N THR A 46 -1.96 4.07 -8.51
CA THR A 46 -0.97 4.06 -9.59
C THR A 46 0.42 4.32 -9.04
N LYS A 47 0.62 5.44 -8.37
CA LYS A 47 1.89 5.88 -7.78
C LYS A 47 1.78 5.98 -6.25
N GLY A 48 2.92 6.01 -5.56
CA GLY A 48 2.98 6.26 -4.13
C GLY A 48 2.78 5.03 -3.23
N LYS A 49 2.41 3.86 -3.72
CA LYS A 49 2.20 2.64 -2.91
C LYS A 49 3.37 2.35 -1.98
N THR A 50 4.56 2.17 -2.55
CA THR A 50 5.79 1.85 -1.79
C THR A 50 6.09 2.91 -0.73
N THR A 51 6.08 4.19 -1.12
CA THR A 51 6.34 5.28 -0.17
C THR A 51 5.30 5.29 0.96
N THR A 52 4.02 5.17 0.64
CA THR A 52 2.94 5.13 1.64
C THR A 52 3.06 3.93 2.57
N THR A 53 3.40 2.73 2.06
CA THR A 53 3.57 1.53 2.91
C THR A 53 4.74 1.68 3.88
N PHE A 54 5.87 2.26 3.45
CA PHE A 54 7.00 2.55 4.33
C PHE A 54 6.69 3.65 5.34
N MET A 55 5.91 4.69 4.95
CA MET A 55 5.43 5.70 5.88
C MET A 55 4.53 5.08 6.95
N ILE A 56 3.53 4.27 6.58
CA ILE A 56 2.65 3.56 7.52
C ILE A 56 3.50 2.70 8.47
N LYS A 57 4.45 1.93 7.93
CA LYS A 57 5.35 1.09 8.73
C LYS A 57 6.10 1.94 9.78
N SER A 58 6.76 3.02 9.34
CA SER A 58 7.53 3.90 10.23
C SER A 58 6.67 4.52 11.34
N LEU A 59 5.46 4.97 10.99
CA LEU A 59 4.51 5.56 11.95
C LEU A 59 4.04 4.55 12.98
N LEU A 60 3.68 3.35 12.57
CA LEU A 60 3.19 2.31 13.48
C LEU A 60 4.32 1.74 14.37
N GLU A 61 5.54 1.62 13.83
CA GLU A 61 6.72 1.22 14.62
C GLU A 61 7.13 2.28 15.65
N ALA A 62 6.99 3.57 15.33
CA ALA A 62 7.18 4.65 16.30
C ALA A 62 6.20 4.56 17.48
N HIS A 63 5.02 4.01 17.26
CA HIS A 63 4.01 3.72 18.31
C HIS A 63 4.30 2.42 19.07
N GLY A 64 5.37 1.72 18.74
CA GLY A 64 5.78 0.47 19.41
C GLY A 64 5.14 -0.80 18.85
N LEU A 65 4.43 -0.74 17.72
CA LEU A 65 3.86 -1.93 17.07
C LEU A 65 4.92 -2.66 16.25
N LYS A 66 4.85 -3.98 16.22
CA LYS A 66 5.69 -4.80 15.35
C LYS A 66 5.02 -4.93 13.98
N VAL A 67 5.68 -4.43 12.95
CA VAL A 67 5.10 -4.32 11.61
C VAL A 67 5.76 -5.27 10.61
N GLY A 68 4.95 -6.03 9.87
CA GLY A 68 5.37 -6.72 8.66
C GLY A 68 5.07 -5.88 7.42
N LEU A 69 5.95 -5.89 6.43
CA LEU A 69 5.75 -5.19 5.16
C LEU A 69 6.06 -6.12 4.00
N MET A 70 5.19 -6.11 2.99
CA MET A 70 5.39 -6.81 1.71
C MET A 70 5.13 -5.85 0.55
N GLY A 71 6.10 -5.64 -0.31
CA GLY A 71 5.96 -4.71 -1.43
C GLY A 71 7.09 -4.79 -2.45
N SER A 72 7.18 -3.78 -3.30
CA SER A 72 8.07 -3.73 -4.47
C SER A 72 9.58 -3.82 -4.15
N ILE A 73 9.98 -3.50 -2.93
CA ILE A 73 11.40 -3.51 -2.56
C ILE A 73 11.79 -4.87 -1.97
N ALA A 74 11.05 -5.31 -0.95
CA ALA A 74 11.36 -6.54 -0.22
C ALA A 74 10.20 -6.91 0.71
N VAL A 75 10.35 -8.06 1.39
CA VAL A 75 9.55 -8.46 2.54
C VAL A 75 10.33 -8.16 3.82
N TYR A 76 9.67 -7.53 4.79
CA TYR A 76 10.23 -7.17 6.09
C TYR A 76 9.39 -7.69 7.25
N ILE A 77 10.04 -8.04 8.36
CA ILE A 77 9.43 -8.20 9.68
C ILE A 77 10.20 -7.30 10.66
N GLY A 78 9.55 -6.23 11.12
CA GLY A 78 10.27 -5.15 11.81
C GLY A 78 11.39 -4.59 10.93
N ASN A 79 12.61 -4.54 11.47
CA ASN A 79 13.80 -4.06 10.73
C ASN A 79 14.52 -5.18 9.95
N GLU A 80 14.09 -6.42 10.09
CA GLU A 80 14.69 -7.54 9.37
C GLU A 80 14.13 -7.66 7.96
N LYS A 81 15.01 -7.61 6.96
CA LYS A 81 14.69 -7.92 5.57
C LYS A 81 14.75 -9.43 5.38
N LEU A 82 13.63 -10.04 5.05
CA LEU A 82 13.54 -11.48 4.81
C LEU A 82 14.00 -11.84 3.40
N GLU A 83 13.50 -11.13 2.39
CA GLU A 83 13.73 -11.48 0.99
C GLU A 83 13.48 -10.28 0.07
N ASP A 84 14.20 -10.21 -1.05
CA ASP A 84 13.91 -9.30 -2.15
C ASP A 84 12.69 -9.79 -2.93
N THR A 85 11.88 -8.89 -3.46
CA THR A 85 10.69 -9.25 -4.24
C THR A 85 10.89 -8.95 -5.72
N ASP A 86 10.46 -9.88 -6.59
CA ASP A 86 10.51 -9.69 -8.04
C ASP A 86 9.32 -8.88 -8.58
N ARG A 87 8.33 -8.62 -7.74
CA ARG A 87 7.08 -7.93 -8.14
C ARG A 87 6.44 -7.20 -6.97
N THR A 88 5.63 -6.19 -7.28
CA THR A 88 4.95 -5.36 -6.27
C THR A 88 4.08 -6.17 -5.30
N THR A 89 3.38 -7.18 -5.81
CA THR A 89 2.55 -8.09 -5.03
C THR A 89 2.92 -9.52 -5.43
N PRO A 90 3.46 -10.34 -4.53
CA PRO A 90 3.83 -11.73 -4.82
C PRO A 90 2.65 -12.60 -5.28
N GLU A 91 2.90 -13.84 -5.68
CA GLU A 91 1.83 -14.81 -5.96
C GLU A 91 1.14 -15.27 -4.66
N SER A 92 -0.02 -15.88 -4.78
CA SER A 92 -0.86 -16.18 -3.60
C SER A 92 -0.22 -17.16 -2.61
N ASP A 93 0.60 -18.08 -3.06
CA ASP A 93 1.35 -19.02 -2.24
C ASP A 93 2.44 -18.30 -1.43
N GLU A 94 3.23 -17.45 -2.09
CA GLU A 94 4.26 -16.63 -1.44
C GLU A 94 3.64 -15.69 -0.39
N ILE A 95 2.51 -15.03 -0.71
CA ILE A 95 1.80 -14.14 0.23
C ILE A 95 1.43 -14.89 1.51
N GLN A 96 0.83 -16.08 1.39
CA GLN A 96 0.39 -16.83 2.57
C GLN A 96 1.57 -17.40 3.37
N GLU A 97 2.67 -17.79 2.70
CA GLU A 97 3.90 -18.19 3.38
C GLU A 97 4.50 -17.04 4.19
N TYR A 98 4.62 -15.83 3.59
CA TYR A 98 5.13 -14.65 4.31
C TYR A 98 4.20 -14.23 5.44
N PHE A 99 2.89 -14.28 5.25
CA PHE A 99 1.94 -14.00 6.32
C PHE A 99 2.03 -15.02 7.46
N ALA A 100 2.29 -16.30 7.17
CA ALA A 100 2.54 -17.30 8.20
C ALA A 100 3.81 -16.96 9.00
N LYS A 101 4.92 -16.60 8.32
CA LYS A 101 6.16 -16.16 8.98
C LYS A 101 5.94 -14.89 9.85
N MET A 102 5.11 -13.94 9.38
CA MET A 102 4.73 -12.75 10.16
C MET A 102 3.91 -13.12 11.39
N ALA A 103 2.95 -14.06 11.26
CA ALA A 103 2.15 -14.53 12.38
C ALA A 103 3.00 -15.26 13.44
N ASP A 104 3.92 -16.12 13.01
CA ASP A 104 4.87 -16.81 13.90
C ASP A 104 5.82 -15.85 14.60
N ALA A 105 6.17 -14.75 13.94
CA ALA A 105 6.95 -13.67 14.52
C ALA A 105 6.14 -12.72 15.41
N HIS A 106 4.85 -12.97 15.62
CA HIS A 106 3.94 -12.12 16.40
C HIS A 106 3.91 -10.66 15.93
N VAL A 107 3.72 -10.48 14.62
CA VAL A 107 3.50 -9.17 14.01
C VAL A 107 2.12 -8.66 14.43
N ASP A 108 2.03 -7.39 14.85
CA ASP A 108 0.76 -6.75 15.21
C ASP A 108 0.00 -6.29 13.96
N VAL A 109 0.74 -5.76 12.98
CA VAL A 109 0.19 -5.20 11.74
C VAL A 109 1.02 -5.65 10.54
N ALA A 110 0.37 -6.22 9.53
CA ALA A 110 0.98 -6.49 8.24
C ALA A 110 0.49 -5.48 7.19
N ILE A 111 1.41 -4.99 6.35
CA ILE A 111 1.14 -4.05 5.28
C ILE A 111 1.54 -4.69 3.96
N ILE A 112 0.66 -4.64 2.95
CA ILE A 112 0.98 -5.15 1.62
C ILE A 112 0.65 -4.12 0.53
N GLU A 113 1.57 -3.97 -0.43
CA GLU A 113 1.26 -3.27 -1.67
C GLU A 113 0.36 -4.15 -2.55
N VAL A 114 -0.83 -3.63 -2.90
CA VAL A 114 -1.80 -4.36 -3.73
C VAL A 114 -1.88 -3.73 -5.12
N SER A 115 -1.25 -4.37 -6.10
CA SER A 115 -1.32 -3.94 -7.49
C SER A 115 -2.67 -4.32 -8.12
N SER A 116 -3.10 -3.58 -9.14
CA SER A 116 -4.30 -3.91 -9.91
C SER A 116 -4.19 -5.31 -10.56
N GLN A 117 -2.98 -5.67 -10.99
CA GLN A 117 -2.70 -7.00 -11.53
C GLN A 117 -2.88 -8.10 -10.48
N ALA A 118 -2.51 -7.86 -9.22
CA ALA A 118 -2.72 -8.81 -8.14
C ALA A 118 -4.21 -9.08 -7.90
N MET A 119 -5.04 -8.04 -7.97
CA MET A 119 -6.50 -8.18 -7.90
C MET A 119 -7.05 -8.97 -9.09
N LYS A 120 -6.67 -8.59 -10.32
CA LYS A 120 -7.07 -9.29 -11.56
C LYS A 120 -6.69 -10.77 -11.55
N MET A 121 -5.52 -11.09 -10.99
CA MET A 121 -4.96 -12.44 -10.93
C MET A 121 -5.30 -13.20 -9.64
N HIS A 122 -6.22 -12.69 -8.82
CA HIS A 122 -6.68 -13.33 -7.57
C HIS A 122 -5.57 -13.62 -6.54
N ARG A 123 -4.45 -12.87 -6.55
CA ARG A 123 -3.31 -13.15 -5.67
C ARG A 123 -3.62 -12.93 -4.20
N VAL A 124 -4.52 -11.99 -3.88
CA VAL A 124 -4.92 -11.63 -2.51
C VAL A 124 -6.32 -12.16 -2.15
N ASP A 125 -6.86 -13.12 -2.93
CA ASP A 125 -8.13 -13.74 -2.57
C ASP A 125 -7.96 -14.58 -1.30
N GLY A 126 -8.95 -14.51 -0.40
CA GLY A 126 -8.89 -15.12 0.91
C GLY A 126 -8.17 -14.29 1.98
N CYS A 127 -7.49 -13.20 1.62
CA CYS A 127 -6.98 -12.24 2.59
C CYS A 127 -8.13 -11.37 3.14
N ASP A 128 -8.11 -11.14 4.46
CA ASP A 128 -9.08 -10.32 5.19
C ASP A 128 -8.43 -8.99 5.57
N PHE A 129 -8.80 -7.92 4.87
CA PHE A 129 -8.19 -6.61 5.06
C PHE A 129 -8.97 -5.78 6.08
N ASP A 130 -8.31 -5.34 7.15
CA ASP A 130 -8.88 -4.35 8.06
C ASP A 130 -8.97 -2.98 7.39
N ILE A 131 -7.90 -2.59 6.69
CA ILE A 131 -7.77 -1.26 6.09
C ILE A 131 -7.30 -1.37 4.63
N GLY A 132 -7.93 -0.57 3.75
CA GLY A 132 -7.47 -0.29 2.40
C GLY A 132 -7.10 1.18 2.22
N VAL A 133 -5.99 1.46 1.53
CA VAL A 133 -5.58 2.84 1.20
C VAL A 133 -5.52 2.99 -0.32
N PHE A 134 -6.16 4.04 -0.84
CA PHE A 134 -6.12 4.41 -2.24
C PHE A 134 -5.37 5.74 -2.41
N THR A 135 -4.22 5.69 -3.07
CA THR A 135 -3.36 6.88 -3.23
C THR A 135 -3.80 7.77 -4.39
N ASN A 136 -3.91 7.21 -5.61
CA ASN A 136 -4.29 7.93 -6.83
C ASN A 136 -4.56 6.99 -7.99
N LEU A 137 -5.18 7.54 -9.06
CA LEU A 137 -5.33 6.88 -10.35
C LEU A 137 -4.84 7.83 -11.47
N THR A 138 -3.81 7.41 -12.18
CA THR A 138 -3.33 8.04 -13.42
C THR A 138 -3.21 7.00 -14.52
N GLU A 139 -3.13 7.42 -15.76
CA GLU A 139 -2.98 6.50 -16.89
C GLU A 139 -1.64 5.76 -16.80
N ASP A 140 -1.73 4.44 -16.65
CA ASP A 140 -0.59 3.53 -16.57
C ASP A 140 -1.09 2.09 -16.80
N HIS A 141 -0.18 1.16 -17.10
CA HIS A 141 -0.51 -0.28 -17.20
C HIS A 141 -1.60 -0.65 -18.24
N ILE A 142 -1.80 0.18 -19.26
CA ILE A 142 -2.73 -0.14 -20.37
C ILE A 142 -1.95 -0.80 -21.50
N SER A 143 -2.01 -2.12 -21.58
CA SER A 143 -1.32 -2.92 -22.58
C SER A 143 -2.01 -4.26 -22.79
N LYS A 144 -1.63 -4.99 -23.85
CA LYS A 144 -2.18 -6.33 -24.16
C LYS A 144 -1.96 -7.34 -23.01
N ASN A 145 -0.91 -7.16 -22.22
CA ASN A 145 -0.51 -8.13 -21.19
C ASN A 145 -0.97 -7.71 -19.78
N GLU A 146 -1.53 -6.51 -19.62
CA GLU A 146 -1.93 -5.97 -18.32
C GLU A 146 -3.44 -5.69 -18.26
N HIS A 147 -3.86 -4.46 -18.56
CA HIS A 147 -5.27 -4.07 -18.59
C HIS A 147 -5.69 -3.61 -19.98
N ALA A 148 -6.89 -4.05 -20.39
CA ALA A 148 -7.43 -3.71 -21.70
C ALA A 148 -7.89 -2.24 -21.80
N SER A 149 -8.18 -1.60 -20.64
CA SER A 149 -8.67 -0.22 -20.56
C SER A 149 -8.42 0.41 -19.18
N MET A 150 -8.48 1.75 -19.13
CA MET A 150 -8.48 2.49 -17.86
C MET A 150 -9.64 2.08 -16.95
N GLU A 151 -10.80 1.75 -17.49
CA GLU A 151 -11.94 1.27 -16.70
C GLU A 151 -11.62 -0.07 -16.02
N GLU A 152 -11.06 -1.06 -16.75
CA GLU A 152 -10.64 -2.32 -16.15
C GLU A 152 -9.56 -2.10 -15.07
N TYR A 153 -8.57 -1.25 -15.36
CA TYR A 153 -7.52 -0.88 -14.41
C TYR A 153 -8.08 -0.30 -13.12
N PHE A 154 -9.00 0.65 -13.24
CA PHE A 154 -9.71 1.24 -12.11
C PHE A 154 -10.53 0.21 -11.34
N GLN A 155 -11.34 -0.63 -12.05
CA GLN A 155 -12.16 -1.65 -11.42
C GLN A 155 -11.32 -2.61 -10.59
N CYS A 156 -10.18 -3.06 -11.11
CA CYS A 156 -9.27 -3.94 -10.39
C CYS A 156 -8.77 -3.30 -9.08
N LYS A 157 -8.47 -1.99 -9.06
CA LYS A 157 -8.09 -1.32 -7.81
C LYS A 157 -9.25 -1.20 -6.82
N CYS A 158 -10.47 -0.95 -7.30
CA CYS A 158 -11.66 -0.87 -6.46
C CYS A 158 -11.97 -2.18 -5.73
N MET A 159 -11.63 -3.34 -6.31
CA MET A 159 -11.86 -4.66 -5.70
C MET A 159 -11.19 -4.82 -4.33
N LEU A 160 -10.15 -4.04 -4.00
CA LEU A 160 -9.54 -4.05 -2.68
C LEU A 160 -10.57 -3.65 -1.61
N PHE A 161 -11.42 -2.67 -1.91
CA PHE A 161 -12.39 -2.14 -0.95
C PHE A 161 -13.60 -3.06 -0.73
N ASP A 162 -13.83 -4.04 -1.62
CA ASP A 162 -14.79 -5.12 -1.37
C ASP A 162 -14.31 -6.09 -0.28
N LYS A 163 -13.01 -6.04 0.05
CA LYS A 163 -12.33 -6.90 1.03
C LYS A 163 -11.89 -6.14 2.29
N CYS A 164 -12.18 -4.84 2.40
CA CYS A 164 -11.75 -3.99 3.51
C CYS A 164 -12.91 -3.59 4.41
N HIS A 165 -12.63 -3.46 5.72
CA HIS A 165 -13.57 -2.89 6.67
C HIS A 165 -13.55 -1.35 6.60
N THR A 166 -12.37 -0.73 6.54
CA THR A 166 -12.17 0.73 6.42
C THR A 166 -11.33 1.05 5.21
N GLY A 167 -11.74 2.07 4.45
CA GLY A 167 -11.01 2.59 3.28
C GLY A 167 -10.57 4.03 3.49
N PHE A 168 -9.27 4.32 3.33
CA PHE A 168 -8.75 5.67 3.25
C PHE A 168 -8.50 6.04 1.80
N ILE A 169 -9.17 7.08 1.29
CA ILE A 169 -9.12 7.46 -0.12
C ILE A 169 -8.76 8.93 -0.29
N ASN A 170 -7.95 9.21 -1.31
CA ASN A 170 -7.55 10.57 -1.66
C ASN A 170 -8.76 11.35 -2.19
N ALA A 171 -9.18 12.40 -1.48
CA ALA A 171 -10.32 13.26 -1.85
C ALA A 171 -10.08 14.06 -3.13
N ASP A 172 -8.81 14.26 -3.50
CA ASP A 172 -8.43 15.03 -4.67
C ASP A 172 -8.34 14.16 -5.94
N ASP A 173 -8.47 12.83 -5.79
CA ASP A 173 -8.56 11.93 -6.93
C ASP A 173 -9.98 11.91 -7.49
N LYS A 174 -10.10 12.09 -8.81
CA LYS A 174 -11.39 12.18 -9.50
C LYS A 174 -12.28 10.93 -9.34
N THR A 175 -11.69 9.80 -8.99
CA THR A 175 -12.38 8.53 -8.85
C THR A 175 -13.01 8.30 -7.46
N VAL A 176 -12.76 9.20 -6.50
CA VAL A 176 -13.19 9.07 -5.09
C VAL A 176 -14.70 8.76 -4.94
N ILE A 177 -15.56 9.48 -5.67
CA ILE A 177 -17.01 9.28 -5.62
C ILE A 177 -17.38 7.89 -6.12
N THR A 178 -16.79 7.48 -7.26
CA THR A 178 -17.06 6.17 -7.87
C THR A 178 -16.60 5.01 -6.97
N ILE A 179 -15.48 5.17 -6.25
CA ILE A 179 -15.01 4.17 -5.28
C ILE A 179 -16.04 4.00 -4.17
N LYS A 180 -16.51 5.11 -3.57
CA LYS A 180 -17.52 5.09 -2.50
C LYS A 180 -18.85 4.49 -2.97
N ASP A 181 -19.25 4.79 -4.19
CA ASP A 181 -20.52 4.30 -4.74
C ASP A 181 -20.50 2.79 -5.05
N LYS A 182 -19.39 2.26 -5.47
CA LYS A 182 -19.24 0.83 -5.79
C LYS A 182 -19.10 -0.06 -4.56
N ASN A 183 -18.46 0.42 -3.50
CA ASN A 183 -18.09 -0.41 -2.33
C ASN A 183 -18.92 0.00 -1.10
N LYS A 184 -20.15 -0.50 -1.00
CA LYS A 184 -21.12 -0.07 0.03
C LYS A 184 -20.86 -0.64 1.43
N THR A 185 -20.06 -1.69 1.56
CA THR A 185 -19.75 -2.34 2.86
C THR A 185 -18.54 -1.73 3.55
N CYS A 186 -17.65 -1.10 2.80
CA CYS A 186 -16.47 -0.43 3.32
C CYS A 186 -16.83 0.93 3.93
N LYS A 187 -16.30 1.24 5.11
CA LYS A 187 -16.43 2.57 5.74
C LYS A 187 -15.32 3.46 5.20
N PHE A 188 -15.67 4.54 4.49
CA PHE A 188 -14.69 5.42 3.88
C PHE A 188 -14.40 6.66 4.72
N LYS A 189 -13.12 6.95 4.89
CA LYS A 189 -12.54 8.21 5.33
C LYS A 189 -11.67 8.79 4.22
N THR A 190 -11.43 10.08 4.25
CA THR A 190 -10.76 10.80 3.17
C THR A 190 -9.53 11.56 3.67
N PHE A 191 -8.55 11.69 2.80
CA PHE A 191 -7.44 12.61 3.00
C PHE A 191 -7.20 13.43 1.73
N GLY A 192 -6.65 14.64 1.85
CA GLY A 192 -6.44 15.50 0.68
C GLY A 192 -5.80 16.83 1.02
N ILE A 193 -5.62 17.66 -0.01
CA ILE A 193 -5.08 19.03 0.07
C ILE A 193 -6.13 20.01 -0.45
N ASP A 194 -6.63 19.78 -1.67
CA ASP A 194 -7.45 20.73 -2.43
C ASP A 194 -8.94 20.65 -2.03
N ASN A 195 -9.46 19.44 -1.87
CA ASN A 195 -10.86 19.20 -1.53
C ASN A 195 -11.07 18.97 -0.03
N PRO A 196 -12.29 19.19 0.50
CA PRO A 196 -12.65 18.82 1.87
C PRO A 196 -12.38 17.34 2.13
N ALA A 197 -11.70 17.05 3.24
CA ALA A 197 -11.33 15.70 3.64
C ALA A 197 -11.31 15.58 5.17
N ASP A 198 -11.38 14.33 5.68
CA ASP A 198 -11.35 14.04 7.13
C ASP A 198 -9.98 14.40 7.73
N ILE A 199 -8.90 14.16 6.98
CA ILE A 199 -7.55 14.67 7.29
C ILE A 199 -7.06 15.48 6.09
N ARG A 200 -6.76 16.77 6.33
CA ARG A 200 -6.49 17.69 5.25
C ARG A 200 -5.24 18.54 5.50
N ALA A 201 -4.31 18.56 4.52
CA ALA A 201 -3.23 19.53 4.57
C ALA A 201 -3.69 20.91 4.07
N GLU A 202 -3.17 21.96 4.70
CA GLU A 202 -3.41 23.35 4.32
C GLU A 202 -2.43 23.75 3.20
N GLU A 203 -2.93 24.02 2.00
CA GLU A 203 -2.15 24.31 0.79
C GLU A 203 -1.16 25.46 0.98
N ASP A 204 -1.57 26.53 1.64
CA ASP A 204 -0.78 27.75 1.88
C ASP A 204 0.38 27.54 2.85
N THR A 205 0.42 26.40 3.56
CA THR A 205 1.49 26.04 4.49
C THR A 205 2.58 25.17 3.88
N LEU A 206 2.40 24.68 2.65
CA LEU A 206 3.35 23.79 1.98
C LEU A 206 4.67 24.52 1.67
N LYS A 207 5.78 24.02 2.20
CA LYS A 207 7.14 24.51 1.94
C LYS A 207 7.99 23.40 1.37
N ILE A 208 8.18 23.41 0.05
CA ILE A 208 8.95 22.40 -0.66
C ILE A 208 10.40 22.83 -0.73
N THR A 209 11.31 21.99 -0.27
CA THR A 209 12.76 22.13 -0.39
C THR A 209 13.35 20.99 -1.22
N PRO A 210 14.61 21.01 -1.60
CA PRO A 210 15.24 19.88 -2.30
C PRO A 210 15.35 18.59 -1.46
N SER A 211 15.24 18.67 -0.15
CA SER A 211 15.49 17.53 0.77
C SER A 211 14.32 17.15 1.65
N TYR A 212 13.31 18.00 1.80
CA TYR A 212 12.13 17.75 2.62
C TYR A 212 10.95 18.62 2.18
N ILE A 213 9.78 18.30 2.69
CA ILE A 213 8.59 19.15 2.60
C ILE A 213 8.00 19.37 3.99
N ASP A 214 7.66 20.65 4.30
CA ASP A 214 6.87 21.02 5.49
C ASP A 214 5.42 21.26 5.09
N PHE A 215 4.49 20.90 5.95
CA PHE A 215 3.08 21.25 5.83
C PHE A 215 2.36 21.19 7.18
N VAL A 216 1.22 21.87 7.26
CA VAL A 216 0.27 21.74 8.38
C VAL A 216 -0.91 20.92 7.92
N ALA A 217 -1.33 19.95 8.72
CA ALA A 217 -2.57 19.18 8.48
C ALA A 217 -3.57 19.38 9.62
N ASP A 218 -4.84 19.46 9.28
CA ASP A 218 -5.95 19.36 10.23
C ASP A 218 -6.24 17.88 10.50
N ILE A 219 -6.17 17.49 11.75
CA ILE A 219 -6.49 16.17 12.27
C ILE A 219 -7.51 16.35 13.39
N ASP A 220 -8.77 15.98 13.19
CA ASP A 220 -9.86 16.16 14.16
C ASP A 220 -10.01 17.62 14.66
N GLY A 221 -9.87 18.60 13.77
CA GLY A 221 -9.96 20.04 14.08
C GLY A 221 -8.74 20.62 14.77
N LYS A 222 -7.63 19.85 14.84
CA LYS A 222 -6.35 20.34 15.38
C LYS A 222 -5.32 20.49 14.27
N ARG A 223 -4.64 21.62 14.28
CA ARG A 223 -3.57 21.94 13.33
C ARG A 223 -2.26 21.35 13.81
N GLU A 224 -1.73 20.38 13.06
CA GLU A 224 -0.49 19.67 13.35
C GLU A 224 0.53 19.90 12.22
N GLN A 225 1.73 20.36 12.59
CA GLN A 225 2.81 20.60 11.61
C GLN A 225 3.66 19.35 11.43
N PHE A 226 4.00 19.02 10.18
CA PHE A 226 4.85 17.89 9.81
C PHE A 226 5.98 18.33 8.89
N GLU A 227 7.16 17.73 9.10
CA GLU A 227 8.30 17.75 8.18
C GLU A 227 8.48 16.31 7.65
N VAL A 228 8.57 16.15 6.34
CA VAL A 228 8.75 14.86 5.68
C VAL A 228 10.02 14.87 4.87
N SER A 229 10.95 13.96 5.14
CA SER A 229 12.27 13.88 4.50
C SER A 229 12.27 13.43 3.03
N ILE A 230 11.09 13.28 2.42
CA ILE A 230 10.92 13.04 0.99
C ILE A 230 10.28 14.29 0.39
N PRO A 231 10.99 15.05 -0.48
CA PRO A 231 10.48 16.29 -1.05
C PRO A 231 9.35 16.06 -2.05
N GLY A 232 8.63 17.13 -2.39
CA GLY A 232 7.58 17.15 -3.42
C GLY A 232 6.16 17.07 -2.88
N ARG A 233 5.21 17.69 -3.59
CA ARG A 233 3.79 17.73 -3.23
C ARG A 233 3.17 16.33 -3.10
N PHE A 234 3.61 15.37 -3.93
CA PHE A 234 3.14 13.98 -3.85
C PHE A 234 3.45 13.32 -2.49
N SER A 235 4.51 13.75 -1.80
CA SER A 235 4.85 13.24 -0.47
C SER A 235 3.85 13.68 0.58
N VAL A 236 3.21 14.83 0.42
CA VAL A 236 2.10 15.25 1.31
C VAL A 236 0.94 14.27 1.19
N TYR A 237 0.50 13.93 -0.03
CA TYR A 237 -0.57 12.93 -0.22
C TYR A 237 -0.22 11.56 0.37
N ASN A 238 1.00 11.08 0.13
CA ASN A 238 1.46 9.81 0.69
C ASN A 238 1.48 9.85 2.23
N SER A 239 1.94 10.97 2.80
CA SER A 239 1.96 11.19 4.26
C SER A 239 0.56 11.28 4.84
N LEU A 240 -0.36 12.01 4.21
CA LEU A 240 -1.75 12.10 4.67
C LEU A 240 -2.44 10.73 4.68
N GLY A 241 -2.21 9.92 3.65
CA GLY A 241 -2.70 8.53 3.64
C GLY A 241 -2.11 7.70 4.78
N ALA A 242 -0.82 7.84 5.05
CA ALA A 242 -0.15 7.15 6.15
C ALA A 242 -0.57 7.68 7.53
N ILE A 243 -0.68 9.01 7.70
CA ILE A 243 -1.19 9.67 8.91
C ILE A 243 -2.62 9.22 9.21
N SER A 244 -3.48 9.11 8.17
CA SER A 244 -4.86 8.63 8.34
C SER A 244 -4.92 7.22 8.92
N VAL A 245 -4.06 6.33 8.44
CA VAL A 245 -3.93 4.98 9.00
C VAL A 245 -3.37 5.03 10.43
N ALA A 246 -2.28 5.74 10.66
CA ALA A 246 -1.63 5.84 11.96
C ALA A 246 -2.57 6.43 13.03
N HIS A 247 -3.37 7.43 12.65
CA HIS A 247 -4.38 8.03 13.52
C HIS A 247 -5.45 7.00 13.96
N GLU A 248 -5.87 6.08 13.08
CA GLU A 248 -6.79 4.98 13.42
C GLU A 248 -6.20 4.02 14.46
N PHE A 249 -4.88 3.88 14.49
CA PHE A 249 -4.15 3.08 15.49
C PHE A 249 -3.81 3.87 16.77
N GLY A 250 -4.18 5.14 16.86
CA GLY A 250 -3.92 5.99 18.04
C GLY A 250 -2.49 6.51 18.13
N VAL A 251 -1.72 6.49 17.04
CA VAL A 251 -0.39 7.12 16.99
C VAL A 251 -0.52 8.61 17.24
N THR A 252 0.27 9.13 18.16
CA THR A 252 0.22 10.55 18.53
C THR A 252 0.89 11.45 17.47
N PRO A 253 0.49 12.73 17.33
CA PRO A 253 1.14 13.65 16.40
C PRO A 253 2.65 13.81 16.64
N ASP A 254 3.14 13.68 17.87
CA ASP A 254 4.57 13.75 18.18
C ASP A 254 5.34 12.54 17.66
N GLU A 255 4.78 11.33 17.82
CA GLU A 255 5.33 10.10 17.22
C GLU A 255 5.35 10.18 15.70
N MET A 256 4.25 10.68 15.09
CA MET A 256 4.15 10.87 13.65
C MET A 256 5.20 11.85 13.12
N ARG A 257 5.41 12.99 13.80
CA ARG A 257 6.43 13.99 13.44
C ARG A 257 7.83 13.39 13.43
N SER A 258 8.19 12.67 14.49
CA SER A 258 9.50 12.04 14.59
C SER A 258 9.72 11.02 13.47
N ALA A 259 8.76 10.15 13.24
CA ALA A 259 8.87 9.08 12.24
C ALA A 259 8.95 9.59 10.80
N LEU A 260 8.20 10.64 10.43
CA LEU A 260 8.20 11.20 9.07
C LEU A 260 9.46 12.02 8.79
N LYS A 261 10.01 12.68 9.79
CA LYS A 261 11.25 13.46 9.68
C LYS A 261 12.47 12.61 9.37
N ASP A 262 12.55 11.42 9.96
CA ASP A 262 13.68 10.50 9.82
C ASP A 262 13.46 9.42 8.74
N LEU A 263 12.34 9.49 8.02
CA LEU A 263 11.95 8.48 7.04
C LEU A 263 12.94 8.39 5.88
N LYS A 264 13.31 7.16 5.53
CA LYS A 264 14.08 6.83 4.32
C LYS A 264 13.41 5.68 3.59
N VAL A 265 13.19 5.84 2.30
CA VAL A 265 12.66 4.81 1.43
C VAL A 265 13.64 4.59 0.29
N LEU A 266 14.22 3.40 0.22
CA LEU A 266 15.23 3.06 -0.80
C LEU A 266 14.68 3.29 -2.21
N GLY A 267 15.44 4.02 -3.03
CA GLY A 267 15.07 4.31 -4.41
C GLY A 267 13.85 5.21 -4.57
N ARG A 268 13.46 6.00 -3.57
CA ARG A 268 12.34 6.97 -3.62
C ARG A 268 12.82 8.33 -3.14
N ASN A 269 13.22 9.20 -4.08
CA ASN A 269 13.88 10.49 -3.78
C ASN A 269 15.00 10.35 -2.73
N GLU A 270 15.71 9.26 -2.79
CA GLU A 270 16.78 8.94 -1.85
C GLU A 270 17.97 9.87 -2.06
N LEU A 271 18.25 10.69 -1.06
CA LEU A 271 19.39 11.61 -1.09
C LEU A 271 20.69 10.83 -0.86
N VAL A 272 21.62 10.93 -1.82
CA VAL A 272 22.94 10.28 -1.73
C VAL A 272 23.94 11.22 -1.05
N PRO A 273 24.43 10.89 0.15
CA PRO A 273 25.47 11.68 0.81
C PRO A 273 26.75 11.71 -0.04
N ASN A 274 27.29 12.90 -0.29
CA ASN A 274 28.52 13.06 -1.04
C ASN A 274 29.36 14.23 -0.52
N LYS A 275 30.68 14.23 -0.85
CA LYS A 275 31.62 15.29 -0.47
C LYS A 275 31.79 16.36 -1.55
N LEU A 276 31.02 16.29 -2.65
CA LEU A 276 31.19 17.16 -3.82
C LEU A 276 30.29 18.40 -3.76
N GLY A 277 29.43 18.53 -2.74
CA GLY A 277 28.45 19.61 -2.62
C GLY A 277 27.31 19.52 -3.65
N LEU A 278 27.09 18.32 -4.23
CA LEU A 278 26.03 18.07 -5.20
C LEU A 278 24.80 17.52 -4.51
N THR A 279 23.61 17.86 -5.02
CA THR A 279 22.36 17.16 -4.67
C THR A 279 22.21 15.98 -5.62
N ILE A 280 22.39 14.78 -5.12
CA ILE A 280 22.24 13.53 -5.88
C ILE A 280 21.05 12.76 -5.31
N LEU A 281 20.07 12.46 -6.15
CA LEU A 281 18.87 11.72 -5.80
C LEU A 281 18.82 10.40 -6.57
N ILE A 282 18.44 9.32 -5.89
CA ILE A 282 18.06 8.05 -6.53
C ILE A 282 16.54 7.94 -6.47
N ASP A 283 15.92 7.77 -7.62
CA ASP A 283 14.48 7.56 -7.73
C ASP A 283 14.12 6.50 -8.77
N TYR A 284 13.03 5.81 -8.54
CA TYR A 284 12.48 4.80 -9.45
C TYR A 284 11.60 5.39 -10.55
N ALA A 285 11.50 6.71 -10.65
CA ALA A 285 10.72 7.40 -11.68
C ALA A 285 11.20 7.00 -13.09
N HIS A 286 10.30 6.47 -13.90
CA HIS A 286 10.59 5.98 -15.26
C HIS A 286 9.45 6.25 -16.25
N THR A 287 8.44 7.02 -15.85
CA THR A 287 7.34 7.48 -16.70
C THR A 287 7.29 9.01 -16.70
N PRO A 288 6.77 9.67 -17.75
CA PRO A 288 6.64 11.14 -17.78
C PRO A 288 5.96 11.68 -16.52
N SER A 289 4.82 11.11 -16.13
CA SER A 289 4.05 11.54 -14.96
C SER A 289 4.74 11.29 -13.60
N SER A 290 5.85 10.55 -13.57
CA SER A 290 6.66 10.36 -12.35
C SER A 290 7.92 11.21 -12.33
N LEU A 291 8.26 11.88 -13.46
CA LEU A 291 9.41 12.79 -13.58
C LEU A 291 9.00 14.26 -13.43
N GLU A 292 7.72 14.59 -13.60
CA GLU A 292 7.08 15.88 -13.35
C GLU A 292 6.78 16.07 -11.86
#